data_831803aa44050b0b0394864a2ce5c56e
#
_entry.id   831803aa44050b0b0394864a2ce5c56e
#
_cell.length_a   1.000
_cell.length_b   1.000
_cell.length_c   1.000
_cell.angle_alpha   90.00
_cell.angle_beta   90.00
_cell.angle_gamma   90.00
#
_symmetry.space_group_name_H-M   'P 1'
#
loop_
_entity.id
_entity.type
_entity.pdbx_description
1 polymer ?
#
loop_
_entity_poly.entity_id
_entity_poly.type
_entity_poly.pdbx_seq_one_letter_code
_entity_poly.pdbx_strand_id
1 'polypeptide(L)'
;MIGTYQRLKRRRDAGEIDGFTLIELLIVIVVLGILAAVVIFALGGITSKSAVAACQADGATVSTALAVFNAQNAGTTATQALLLSGTTANGNNPYIQSWPSNDPHYAFAIVGGKLGIEVPGPATGAWAPTALGATLAGGEPYTGPTLCSTAT
;
A
#
# COMPACT_ATOMS: atom_id res chain seq x y z
N MET A 1 -38.87 19.97 32.81
CA MET A 1 -38.65 19.35 31.49
C MET A 1 -39.88 19.31 30.57
N ILE A 2 -41.09 19.54 31.05
CA ILE A 2 -42.35 19.47 30.25
C ILE A 2 -42.54 20.70 29.36
N GLY A 3 -42.02 21.88 29.74
CA GLY A 3 -42.18 23.14 28.99
C GLY A 3 -41.46 23.18 27.62
N THR A 4 -40.35 22.50 27.47
CA THR A 4 -39.56 22.48 26.21
C THR A 4 -40.27 21.63 25.15
N TYR A 5 -40.85 20.52 25.55
CA TYR A 5 -41.60 19.64 24.64
C TYR A 5 -42.87 20.30 24.09
N GLN A 6 -43.59 21.04 24.95
CA GLN A 6 -44.80 21.79 24.54
C GLN A 6 -44.49 22.96 23.60
N ARG A 7 -43.33 23.63 23.77
CA ARG A 7 -42.88 24.68 22.85
C ARG A 7 -42.51 24.13 21.47
N LEU A 8 -41.83 22.98 21.41
CA LEU A 8 -41.49 22.33 20.16
C LEU A 8 -42.75 21.82 19.42
N LYS A 9 -43.71 21.29 20.16
CA LYS A 9 -44.98 20.85 19.58
C LYS A 9 -45.76 22.02 18.97
N ARG A 10 -45.85 23.17 19.67
CA ARG A 10 -46.53 24.38 19.15
C ARG A 10 -45.88 24.95 17.91
N ARG A 11 -44.55 24.94 17.80
CA ARG A 11 -43.80 25.37 16.58
C ARG A 11 -44.04 24.44 15.40
N ARG A 12 -44.17 23.15 15.65
CA ARG A 12 -44.52 22.17 14.63
C ARG A 12 -45.95 22.34 14.14
N ASP A 13 -46.88 22.58 15.05
CA ASP A 13 -48.29 22.78 14.73
C ASP A 13 -48.57 24.15 14.06
N ALA A 14 -47.67 25.12 14.25
CA ALA A 14 -47.69 26.43 13.60
C ALA A 14 -47.03 26.48 12.21
N GLY A 15 -46.52 25.33 11.68
CA GLY A 15 -45.84 25.30 10.38
C GLY A 15 -44.46 25.96 10.35
N GLU A 16 -43.89 26.32 11.54
CA GLU A 16 -42.57 26.97 11.64
C GLU A 16 -41.39 25.96 11.51
N ILE A 17 -41.68 24.67 11.43
CA ILE A 17 -40.68 23.62 11.22
C ILE A 17 -41.11 22.86 9.98
N ASP A 18 -40.52 23.22 8.85
CA ASP A 18 -40.65 22.46 7.61
C ASP A 18 -39.98 21.09 7.80
N GLY A 19 -40.76 20.03 7.73
CA GLY A 19 -40.28 18.66 7.69
C GLY A 19 -39.84 18.33 6.26
N PHE A 20 -38.79 17.52 6.10
CA PHE A 20 -38.42 17.01 4.82
C PHE A 20 -39.57 16.18 4.20
N THR A 21 -39.83 16.40 2.94
CA THR A 21 -40.80 15.60 2.22
C THR A 21 -40.21 14.20 1.90
N LEU A 22 -41.08 13.21 1.79
CA LEU A 22 -40.67 11.85 1.44
C LEU A 22 -39.97 11.81 0.07
N ILE A 23 -40.41 12.68 -0.87
CA ILE A 23 -39.82 12.78 -2.21
C ILE A 23 -38.40 13.38 -2.18
N GLU A 24 -38.12 14.34 -1.30
CA GLU A 24 -36.76 14.90 -1.16
C GLU A 24 -35.78 13.85 -0.65
N LEU A 25 -36.16 13.06 0.35
CA LEU A 25 -35.32 11.94 0.80
C LEU A 25 -35.13 10.90 -0.29
N LEU A 26 -36.17 10.59 -1.04
CA LEU A 26 -36.11 9.60 -2.12
C LEU A 26 -35.13 10.05 -3.22
N ILE A 27 -35.20 11.32 -3.65
CA ILE A 27 -34.28 11.86 -4.67
C ILE A 27 -32.83 11.81 -4.16
N VAL A 28 -32.58 12.17 -2.92
CA VAL A 28 -31.23 12.17 -2.32
C VAL A 28 -30.63 10.77 -2.32
N ILE A 29 -31.38 9.74 -1.86
CA ILE A 29 -30.83 8.37 -1.84
C ILE A 29 -30.62 7.80 -3.25
N VAL A 30 -31.47 8.14 -4.23
CA VAL A 30 -31.27 7.73 -5.61
C VAL A 30 -30.02 8.36 -6.21
N VAL A 31 -29.83 9.68 -6.03
CA VAL A 31 -28.65 10.39 -6.54
C VAL A 31 -27.38 9.86 -5.88
N LEU A 32 -27.38 9.70 -4.54
CA LEU A 32 -26.23 9.12 -3.82
C LEU A 32 -25.94 7.68 -4.28
N GLY A 33 -26.95 6.88 -4.55
CA GLY A 33 -26.79 5.51 -5.06
C GLY A 33 -26.10 5.47 -6.43
N ILE A 34 -26.49 6.36 -7.35
CA ILE A 34 -25.86 6.47 -8.67
C ILE A 34 -24.41 6.95 -8.53
N LEU A 35 -24.15 7.99 -7.72
CA LEU A 35 -22.80 8.48 -7.49
C LEU A 35 -21.89 7.42 -6.86
N ALA A 36 -22.39 6.69 -5.86
CA ALA A 36 -21.64 5.60 -5.23
C ALA A 36 -21.29 4.49 -6.25
N ALA A 37 -22.24 4.12 -7.11
CA ALA A 37 -22.00 3.10 -8.13
C ALA A 37 -20.89 3.51 -9.10
N VAL A 38 -20.89 4.77 -9.57
CA VAL A 38 -19.85 5.31 -10.46
C VAL A 38 -18.48 5.31 -9.79
N VAL A 39 -18.39 5.72 -8.52
CA VAL A 39 -17.13 5.77 -7.77
C VAL A 39 -16.56 4.36 -7.57
N ILE A 40 -17.36 3.39 -7.17
CA ILE A 40 -16.92 2.00 -6.99
C ILE A 40 -16.39 1.44 -8.31
N PHE A 41 -17.07 1.70 -9.42
CA PHE A 41 -16.62 1.24 -10.74
C PHE A 41 -15.31 1.93 -11.17
N ALA A 42 -15.15 3.21 -10.92
CA ALA A 42 -13.94 3.96 -11.25
C ALA A 42 -12.72 3.52 -10.43
N LEU A 43 -12.92 3.09 -9.17
CA LEU A 43 -11.85 2.66 -8.27
C LEU A 43 -11.45 1.19 -8.46
N GLY A 44 -12.24 0.37 -9.13
CA GLY A 44 -12.05 -1.08 -9.25
C GLY A 44 -10.76 -1.53 -9.97
N GLY A 45 -10.01 -0.63 -10.60
CA GLY A 45 -8.74 -0.95 -11.27
C GLY A 45 -7.51 -0.20 -10.74
N ILE A 46 -7.67 0.59 -9.68
CA ILE A 46 -6.58 1.46 -9.19
C ILE A 46 -5.61 0.69 -8.29
N THR A 47 -6.08 -0.30 -7.54
CA THR A 47 -5.27 -1.04 -6.55
C THR A 47 -4.09 -1.76 -7.20
N SER A 48 -4.31 -2.46 -8.31
CA SER A 48 -3.23 -3.18 -9.01
C SER A 48 -2.20 -2.22 -9.62
N LYS A 49 -2.65 -1.12 -10.24
CA LYS A 49 -1.73 -0.12 -10.80
C LYS A 49 -0.90 0.59 -9.73
N SER A 50 -1.48 0.83 -8.54
CA SER A 50 -0.75 1.42 -7.42
C SER A 50 0.29 0.45 -6.85
N ALA A 51 0.01 -0.85 -6.78
CA ALA A 51 0.96 -1.86 -6.34
C ALA A 51 2.17 -1.94 -7.29
N VAL A 52 1.94 -1.92 -8.61
CA VAL A 52 3.01 -1.86 -9.61
C VAL A 52 3.88 -0.62 -9.43
N ALA A 53 3.28 0.55 -9.30
CA ALA A 53 4.02 1.80 -9.13
C ALA A 53 4.81 1.82 -7.81
N ALA A 54 4.22 1.32 -6.72
CA ALA A 54 4.91 1.18 -5.43
C ALA A 54 6.10 0.23 -5.55
N CYS A 55 5.93 -0.95 -6.16
CA CYS A 55 6.99 -1.91 -6.40
C CYS A 55 8.18 -1.30 -7.17
N GLN A 56 7.89 -0.51 -8.22
CA GLN A 56 8.92 0.16 -9.01
C GLN A 56 9.71 1.18 -8.19
N ALA A 57 9.02 1.99 -7.39
CA ALA A 57 9.65 2.99 -6.52
C ALA A 57 10.50 2.33 -5.43
N ASP A 58 9.97 1.30 -4.79
CA ASP A 58 10.65 0.55 -3.73
C ASP A 58 11.88 -0.19 -4.28
N GLY A 59 11.75 -0.85 -5.42
CA GLY A 59 12.86 -1.52 -6.09
C GLY A 59 13.99 -0.56 -6.47
N ALA A 60 13.67 0.63 -6.98
CA ALA A 60 14.64 1.67 -7.25
C ALA A 60 15.35 2.17 -5.97
N THR A 61 14.58 2.33 -4.88
CA THR A 61 15.13 2.76 -3.58
C THR A 61 16.09 1.72 -3.03
N VAL A 62 15.70 0.45 -2.98
CA VAL A 62 16.57 -0.63 -2.45
C VAL A 62 17.80 -0.85 -3.34
N SER A 63 17.65 -0.80 -4.67
CA SER A 63 18.77 -0.94 -5.59
C SER A 63 19.79 0.18 -5.44
N THR A 64 19.34 1.42 -5.22
CA THR A 64 20.20 2.57 -4.94
C THR A 64 20.94 2.40 -3.61
N ALA A 65 20.24 2.01 -2.54
CA ALA A 65 20.84 1.74 -1.24
C ALA A 65 21.90 0.63 -1.33
N LEU A 66 21.61 -0.44 -2.07
CA LEU A 66 22.55 -1.54 -2.31
C LEU A 66 23.79 -1.08 -3.10
N ALA A 67 23.61 -0.23 -4.11
CA ALA A 67 24.73 0.32 -4.88
C ALA A 67 25.65 1.20 -4.00
N VAL A 68 25.06 2.04 -3.14
CA VAL A 68 25.83 2.86 -2.19
C VAL A 68 26.56 1.97 -1.18
N PHE A 69 25.89 0.94 -0.64
CA PHE A 69 26.51 -0.02 0.26
C PHE A 69 27.72 -0.68 -0.37
N ASN A 70 27.58 -1.23 -1.58
CA ASN A 70 28.64 -1.92 -2.30
C ASN A 70 29.84 -0.98 -2.60
N ALA A 71 29.57 0.28 -2.90
CA ALA A 71 30.62 1.28 -3.15
C ALA A 71 31.43 1.60 -1.90
N GLN A 72 30.81 1.58 -0.72
CA GLN A 72 31.46 1.93 0.55
C GLN A 72 32.06 0.71 1.28
N ASN A 73 31.57 -0.49 1.02
CA ASN A 73 31.94 -1.70 1.76
C ASN A 73 32.47 -2.79 0.82
N ALA A 74 33.53 -2.47 0.05
CA ALA A 74 34.13 -3.43 -0.88
C ALA A 74 34.57 -4.71 -0.14
N GLY A 75 34.13 -5.86 -0.67
CA GLY A 75 34.42 -7.17 -0.08
C GLY A 75 33.45 -7.64 1.01
N THR A 76 32.49 -6.82 1.41
CA THR A 76 31.43 -7.22 2.35
C THR A 76 30.15 -7.56 1.58
N THR A 77 29.60 -8.73 1.79
CA THR A 77 28.33 -9.12 1.17
C THR A 77 27.18 -8.34 1.83
N ALA A 78 26.42 -7.63 1.02
CA ALA A 78 25.25 -6.90 1.51
C ALA A 78 24.19 -7.86 2.07
N THR A 79 23.56 -7.46 3.17
CA THR A 79 22.38 -8.11 3.76
C THR A 79 21.34 -7.05 4.11
N GLN A 80 20.10 -7.45 4.21
CA GLN A 80 19.03 -6.55 4.64
C GLN A 80 19.34 -5.90 5.99
N ALA A 81 19.86 -6.67 6.94
CA ALA A 81 20.23 -6.15 8.26
C ALA A 81 21.28 -5.05 8.17
N LEU A 82 22.31 -5.21 7.34
CA LEU A 82 23.36 -4.20 7.15
C LEU A 82 22.85 -2.94 6.45
N LEU A 83 21.89 -3.07 5.54
CA LEU A 83 21.27 -1.90 4.91
C LEU A 83 20.42 -1.09 5.89
N LEU A 84 19.79 -1.75 6.86
CA LEU A 84 18.96 -1.11 7.88
C LEU A 84 19.76 -0.56 9.07
N SER A 85 20.86 -1.22 9.46
CA SER A 85 21.67 -0.79 10.62
C SER A 85 22.84 0.11 10.26
N GLY A 86 23.26 0.10 8.99
CA GLY A 86 24.50 0.75 8.56
C GLY A 86 25.74 -0.09 8.86
N THR A 87 26.90 0.48 8.55
CA THR A 87 28.23 -0.10 8.78
C THR A 87 29.17 0.95 9.37
N THR A 88 30.29 0.53 9.90
CA THR A 88 31.32 1.47 10.38
C THR A 88 31.85 2.39 9.26
N ALA A 89 31.82 1.93 8.01
CA ALA A 89 32.23 2.73 6.86
C ALA A 89 31.35 3.96 6.62
N ASN A 90 30.06 3.91 7.00
CA ASN A 90 29.13 5.05 6.92
C ASN A 90 28.75 5.64 8.28
N GLY A 91 29.53 5.37 9.33
CA GLY A 91 29.26 5.86 10.67
C GLY A 91 28.07 5.19 11.35
N ASN A 92 27.74 3.96 10.99
CA ASN A 92 26.58 3.19 11.46
C ASN A 92 25.23 3.86 11.14
N ASN A 93 25.16 4.63 10.07
CA ASN A 93 23.90 5.18 9.59
C ASN A 93 23.21 4.18 8.66
N PRO A 94 21.88 4.04 8.72
CA PRO A 94 21.17 3.16 7.80
C PRO A 94 21.26 3.66 6.35
N TYR A 95 21.43 2.75 5.40
CA TYR A 95 21.34 3.04 3.96
C TYR A 95 19.90 3.17 3.50
N ILE A 96 18.98 2.54 4.22
CA ILE A 96 17.54 2.63 4.03
C ILE A 96 16.87 2.66 5.40
N GLN A 97 15.91 3.54 5.59
CA GLN A 97 15.26 3.77 6.89
C GLN A 97 14.33 2.61 7.30
N SER A 98 13.61 2.06 6.34
CA SER A 98 12.71 0.94 6.55
C SER A 98 12.75 0.03 5.34
N TRP A 99 12.58 -1.27 5.58
CA TRP A 99 12.52 -2.24 4.49
C TRP A 99 11.14 -2.16 3.82
N PRO A 100 11.09 -1.92 2.50
CA PRO A 100 9.81 -1.84 1.82
C PRO A 100 9.17 -3.22 1.74
N SER A 101 7.89 -3.28 2.06
CA SER A 101 7.07 -4.46 1.93
C SER A 101 5.65 -4.07 1.56
N ASN A 102 5.04 -4.78 0.64
CA ASN A 102 3.65 -4.60 0.23
C ASN A 102 2.98 -5.97 0.04
N ASP A 103 3.05 -6.78 1.09
CA ASP A 103 2.39 -8.08 1.12
C ASP A 103 0.86 -7.90 1.04
N PRO A 104 0.13 -8.62 0.17
CA PRO A 104 0.59 -9.75 -0.64
C PRO A 104 1.04 -9.42 -2.09
N HIS A 105 1.28 -8.17 -2.42
CA HIS A 105 1.52 -7.74 -3.81
C HIS A 105 2.96 -7.97 -4.28
N TYR A 106 3.95 -7.73 -3.43
CA TYR A 106 5.36 -8.00 -3.71
C TYR A 106 6.21 -7.99 -2.43
N ALA A 107 7.38 -8.63 -2.50
CA ALA A 107 8.41 -8.56 -1.47
C ALA A 107 9.80 -8.44 -2.10
N PHE A 108 10.71 -7.78 -1.37
CA PHE A 108 12.11 -7.71 -1.73
C PHE A 108 12.95 -8.49 -0.73
N ALA A 109 14.06 -9.07 -1.20
CA ALA A 109 15.04 -9.71 -0.35
C ALA A 109 16.46 -9.51 -0.90
N ILE A 110 17.47 -9.53 -0.02
CA ILE A 110 18.87 -9.55 -0.41
C ILE A 110 19.37 -10.99 -0.27
N VAL A 111 19.77 -11.60 -1.38
CA VAL A 111 20.30 -12.97 -1.40
C VAL A 111 21.67 -12.95 -2.08
N GLY A 112 22.70 -13.40 -1.36
CA GLY A 112 24.07 -13.38 -1.87
C GLY A 112 24.58 -12.00 -2.29
N GLY A 113 24.12 -10.93 -1.61
CA GLY A 113 24.47 -9.54 -1.92
C GLY A 113 23.77 -8.95 -3.14
N LYS A 114 22.78 -9.62 -3.68
CA LYS A 114 21.98 -9.17 -4.82
C LYS A 114 20.53 -8.92 -4.39
N LEU A 115 19.90 -7.92 -4.97
CA LEU A 115 18.48 -7.66 -4.77
C LEU A 115 17.65 -8.66 -5.57
N GLY A 116 16.75 -9.34 -4.91
CA GLY A 116 15.71 -10.19 -5.50
C GLY A 116 14.33 -9.63 -5.23
N ILE A 117 13.40 -9.96 -6.10
CA ILE A 117 11.98 -9.64 -5.97
C ILE A 117 11.16 -10.91 -6.05
N GLU A 118 10.13 -10.99 -5.23
CA GLU A 118 9.08 -12.00 -5.33
C GLU A 118 7.75 -11.28 -5.57
N VAL A 119 7.06 -11.70 -6.61
CA VAL A 119 5.71 -11.21 -6.94
C VAL A 119 4.76 -12.40 -7.01
N PRO A 120 3.46 -12.24 -6.67
CA PRO A 120 2.50 -13.33 -6.76
C PRO A 120 2.42 -13.84 -8.21
N GLY A 121 2.71 -15.12 -8.42
CA GLY A 121 2.54 -15.76 -9.71
C GLY A 121 1.07 -16.13 -9.93
N PRO A 122 0.61 -16.22 -11.20
CA PRO A 122 -0.80 -16.45 -11.53
C PRO A 122 -1.35 -17.83 -11.14
N ALA A 123 -0.60 -18.73 -10.55
CA ALA A 123 -1.02 -20.14 -10.43
C ALA A 123 -0.80 -20.84 -9.09
N THR A 124 -0.15 -20.29 -8.10
CA THR A 124 0.18 -21.08 -6.90
C THR A 124 -0.40 -20.60 -5.59
N GLY A 125 -1.31 -19.66 -5.58
CA GLY A 125 -2.27 -19.40 -4.48
C GLY A 125 -1.77 -19.30 -3.04
N ALA A 126 -0.51 -19.44 -2.79
CA ALA A 126 0.10 -19.37 -1.46
C ALA A 126 1.47 -18.72 -1.57
N TRP A 127 1.45 -17.40 -1.76
CA TRP A 127 2.62 -16.64 -1.45
C TRP A 127 2.74 -16.56 0.08
N ALA A 128 3.65 -17.34 0.63
CA ALA A 128 4.09 -17.14 1.99
C ALA A 128 5.44 -16.43 1.89
N PRO A 129 5.61 -15.21 2.45
CA PRO A 129 6.94 -14.68 2.66
C PRO A 129 7.65 -15.67 3.57
N THR A 130 8.48 -16.51 2.98
CA THR A 130 9.33 -17.39 3.76
C THR A 130 10.24 -16.47 4.55
N ALA A 131 10.11 -16.56 5.87
CA ALA A 131 10.84 -15.82 6.86
C ALA A 131 12.29 -15.60 6.40
N LEU A 132 12.77 -14.38 6.56
CA LEU A 132 14.17 -13.95 6.49
C LEU A 132 15.15 -15.12 6.64
N GLY A 133 15.70 -15.62 5.51
CA GLY A 133 16.70 -16.69 5.54
C GLY A 133 16.47 -17.87 4.60
N ALA A 134 15.30 -18.02 4.01
CA ALA A 134 15.09 -19.01 2.97
C ALA A 134 15.51 -18.46 1.61
N THR A 135 16.22 -19.26 0.86
CA THR A 135 16.46 -19.07 -0.58
C THR A 135 15.11 -18.71 -1.24
N LEU A 136 15.07 -17.60 -1.99
CA LEU A 136 13.93 -17.22 -2.81
C LEU A 136 13.56 -18.41 -3.70
N ALA A 137 12.69 -19.27 -3.23
CA ALA A 137 12.16 -20.37 -4.01
C ALA A 137 11.14 -19.77 -5.00
N GLY A 138 11.64 -19.37 -6.18
CA GLY A 138 10.83 -18.76 -7.23
C GLY A 138 11.05 -17.25 -7.42
N GLY A 139 11.81 -16.57 -6.58
CA GLY A 139 12.18 -15.17 -6.78
C GLY A 139 13.25 -14.98 -7.83
N GLU A 140 13.12 -13.96 -8.66
CA GLU A 140 14.09 -13.58 -9.68
C GLU A 140 14.98 -12.43 -9.19
N PRO A 141 16.22 -12.33 -9.68
CA PRO A 141 17.06 -11.16 -9.45
C PRO A 141 16.33 -9.90 -9.95
N TYR A 142 16.26 -8.89 -9.11
CA TYR A 142 15.66 -7.61 -9.52
C TYR A 142 16.57 -6.92 -10.55
N THR A 143 16.18 -6.95 -11.80
CA THR A 143 16.91 -6.34 -12.92
C THR A 143 16.30 -5.02 -13.38
N GLY A 144 15.18 -4.60 -12.79
CA GLY A 144 14.52 -3.34 -13.13
C GLY A 144 13.02 -3.34 -12.93
N PRO A 145 12.39 -2.20 -13.24
CA PRO A 145 10.97 -1.96 -12.95
C PRO A 145 9.99 -2.86 -13.72
N THR A 146 10.42 -3.50 -14.80
CA THR A 146 9.58 -4.41 -15.61
C THR A 146 9.13 -5.65 -14.83
N LEU A 147 9.90 -6.09 -13.84
CA LEU A 147 9.55 -7.22 -12.98
C LEU A 147 8.35 -6.92 -12.06
N CYS A 148 8.07 -5.66 -11.84
CA CYS A 148 6.90 -5.25 -11.06
C CYS A 148 5.56 -5.35 -11.83
N SER A 149 5.58 -5.66 -13.11
CA SER A 149 4.36 -5.67 -13.95
C SER A 149 3.31 -6.68 -13.48
N THR A 150 3.70 -7.68 -12.73
CA THR A 150 2.84 -8.73 -12.16
C THR A 150 2.51 -8.51 -10.68
N ALA A 151 2.99 -7.43 -10.06
CA ALA A 151 2.60 -7.01 -8.71
C ALA A 151 1.15 -6.50 -8.74
N THR A 152 0.16 -7.34 -8.39
CA THR A 152 -1.28 -7.00 -8.47
C THR A 152 -2.01 -7.29 -7.18
#